data_9e9a16cf23b2212d582d00ef8d22d93a
#
_entry.id   9e9a16cf23b2212d582d00ef8d22d93a
#
_cell.length_a   1.000
_cell.length_b   1.000
_cell.length_c   1.000
_cell.angle_alpha   90.00
_cell.angle_beta   90.00
_cell.angle_gamma   90.00
#
_symmetry.space_group_name_H-M   'P 1'
#
loop_
_entity.id
_entity.type
_entity.pdbx_description
1 polymer ?
#
loop_
_entity_poly.entity_id
_entity_poly.type
_entity_poly.pdbx_seq_one_letter_code
_entity_poly.pdbx_strand_id
1 'polypeptide(L)'
;MKPVEAQLKQIKKEFEKKKGLLESQVGKIYVVNAGNMNHGKSSMLNSLLNREMFKTEDIRTTVSCDEATYKDNVIFVDTPGIGANASDDATALKAYKRADLILFVHNPSVGELHDLEVRQIGKLIDLFPDSKEFWKRFCLVMTYKEGDKNQSHDLIQQNIEERLSKEFHATGFPVFRISNTRYQKGTRENKKNLVAQSGIPELRTYIEKTVDKLKNQQFTTF
;
A
#
# COMPACT_ATOMS: atom_id res chain seq x y z
N MET A 1 -40.27 17.65 -26.62
CA MET A 1 -39.84 18.28 -25.34
C MET A 1 -39.64 17.28 -24.19
N LYS A 2 -40.53 16.30 -23.99
CA LYS A 2 -40.42 15.29 -22.89
C LYS A 2 -39.11 14.46 -22.82
N PRO A 3 -38.43 14.04 -23.93
CA PRO A 3 -37.20 13.25 -23.82
C PRO A 3 -35.99 14.02 -23.26
N VAL A 4 -35.88 15.32 -23.56
CA VAL A 4 -34.77 16.16 -23.11
C VAL A 4 -34.83 16.42 -21.60
N GLU A 5 -36.05 16.66 -21.07
CA GLU A 5 -36.25 16.86 -19.62
C GLU A 5 -35.94 15.61 -18.81
N ALA A 6 -36.26 14.41 -19.34
CA ALA A 6 -35.92 13.14 -18.70
C ALA A 6 -34.40 12.91 -18.67
N GLN A 7 -33.72 13.22 -19.77
CA GLN A 7 -32.26 13.13 -19.84
C GLN A 7 -31.57 14.11 -18.88
N LEU A 8 -32.05 15.36 -18.81
CA LEU A 8 -31.54 16.35 -17.86
C LEU A 8 -31.73 15.93 -16.40
N LYS A 9 -32.85 15.31 -16.07
CA LYS A 9 -33.13 14.79 -14.74
C LYS A 9 -32.20 13.64 -14.36
N GLN A 10 -31.88 12.77 -15.33
CA GLN A 10 -30.95 11.66 -15.13
C GLN A 10 -29.51 12.16 -14.94
N ILE A 11 -29.06 13.10 -15.76
CA ILE A 11 -27.74 13.73 -15.65
C ILE A 11 -27.57 14.42 -14.29
N LYS A 12 -28.58 15.18 -13.83
CA LYS A 12 -28.56 15.80 -12.51
C LYS A 12 -28.48 14.79 -11.40
N LYS A 13 -29.22 13.69 -11.47
CA LYS A 13 -29.17 12.60 -10.47
C LYS A 13 -27.78 11.92 -10.41
N GLU A 14 -27.17 11.68 -11.56
CA GLU A 14 -25.82 11.10 -11.64
C GLU A 14 -24.75 12.06 -11.13
N PHE A 15 -24.90 13.35 -11.42
CA PHE A 15 -24.01 14.39 -10.91
C PHE A 15 -24.07 14.50 -9.39
N GLU A 16 -25.26 14.58 -8.79
CA GLU A 16 -25.44 14.63 -7.33
C GLU A 16 -24.90 13.35 -6.65
N LYS A 17 -25.11 12.18 -7.26
CA LYS A 17 -24.54 10.92 -6.76
C LYS A 17 -23.01 10.94 -6.79
N LYS A 18 -22.40 11.40 -7.87
CA LYS A 18 -20.93 11.52 -7.98
C LYS A 18 -20.38 12.58 -7.04
N LYS A 19 -21.07 13.71 -6.90
CA LYS A 19 -20.72 14.78 -5.95
C LYS A 19 -20.72 14.26 -4.50
N GLY A 20 -21.80 13.59 -4.08
CA GLY A 20 -21.89 12.99 -2.74
C GLY A 20 -20.81 11.94 -2.47
N LEU A 21 -20.44 11.14 -3.48
CA LEU A 21 -19.31 10.19 -3.38
C LEU A 21 -17.97 10.92 -3.20
N LEU A 22 -17.72 11.99 -3.95
CA LEU A 22 -16.52 12.81 -3.81
C LEU A 22 -16.47 13.49 -2.44
N GLU A 23 -17.55 14.08 -1.98
CA GLU A 23 -17.66 14.71 -0.66
C GLU A 23 -17.44 13.71 0.48
N SER A 24 -17.90 12.46 0.33
CA SER A 24 -17.65 11.39 1.33
C SER A 24 -16.20 10.92 1.36
N GLN A 25 -15.40 11.24 0.35
CA GLN A 25 -13.99 10.88 0.25
C GLN A 25 -13.04 12.05 0.61
N VAL A 26 -13.56 13.26 0.71
CA VAL A 26 -12.78 14.44 1.12
C VAL A 26 -12.22 14.19 2.53
N GLY A 27 -10.91 14.32 2.64
CA GLY A 27 -10.19 14.13 3.90
C GLY A 27 -9.81 12.67 4.22
N LYS A 28 -10.23 11.66 3.42
CA LYS A 28 -9.72 10.29 3.58
C LYS A 28 -8.33 10.17 2.99
N ILE A 29 -7.46 9.44 3.70
CA ILE A 29 -6.11 9.13 3.27
C ILE A 29 -6.02 7.63 3.05
N TYR A 30 -5.63 7.22 1.86
CA TYR A 30 -5.56 5.83 1.44
C TYR A 30 -4.12 5.33 1.47
N VAL A 31 -3.84 4.38 2.35
CA VAL A 31 -2.59 3.64 2.42
C VAL A 31 -2.81 2.27 1.78
N VAL A 32 -2.24 2.06 0.62
CA VAL A 32 -2.49 0.89 -0.22
C VAL A 32 -1.25 0.01 -0.26
N ASN A 33 -1.39 -1.29 0.02
CA ASN A 33 -0.28 -2.21 -0.19
C ASN A 33 -0.19 -2.65 -1.65
N ALA A 34 1.00 -2.99 -2.10
CA ALA A 34 1.30 -3.57 -3.41
C ALA A 34 2.36 -4.66 -3.26
N GLY A 35 2.52 -5.51 -4.25
CA GLY A 35 3.54 -6.57 -4.28
C GLY A 35 2.95 -7.94 -4.55
N ASN A 36 3.82 -8.94 -4.71
CA ASN A 36 3.45 -10.30 -5.09
C ASN A 36 2.63 -11.02 -4.00
N MET A 37 1.92 -12.06 -4.40
CA MET A 37 1.24 -12.96 -3.48
C MET A 37 2.28 -13.58 -2.51
N ASN A 38 1.87 -13.86 -1.27
CA ASN A 38 2.69 -14.47 -0.21
C ASN A 38 3.93 -13.67 0.23
N HIS A 39 4.03 -12.39 -0.16
CA HIS A 39 5.07 -11.49 0.35
C HIS A 39 4.75 -10.86 1.72
N GLY A 40 3.62 -11.23 2.33
CA GLY A 40 3.27 -10.81 3.69
C GLY A 40 2.48 -9.50 3.78
N LYS A 41 1.80 -9.07 2.68
CA LYS A 41 0.99 -7.84 2.61
C LYS A 41 -0.11 -7.77 3.67
N SER A 42 -1.04 -8.73 3.65
CA SER A 42 -2.17 -8.79 4.59
C SER A 42 -1.70 -8.95 6.03
N SER A 43 -0.66 -9.77 6.26
CA SER A 43 -0.03 -9.92 7.59
C SER A 43 0.59 -8.63 8.09
N MET A 44 1.20 -7.82 7.22
CA MET A 44 1.74 -6.50 7.55
C MET A 44 0.62 -5.54 7.96
N LEU A 45 -0.45 -5.45 7.18
CA LEU A 45 -1.59 -4.59 7.51
C LEU A 45 -2.25 -5.01 8.83
N ASN A 46 -2.43 -6.32 9.08
CA ASN A 46 -2.92 -6.83 10.37
C ASN A 46 -2.00 -6.44 11.54
N SER A 47 -0.69 -6.51 11.34
CA SER A 47 0.30 -6.08 12.35
C SER A 47 0.24 -4.57 12.60
N LEU A 48 0.05 -3.76 11.56
CA LEU A 48 -0.13 -2.31 11.69
C LEU A 48 -1.44 -1.95 12.40
N LEU A 49 -2.52 -2.67 12.11
CA LEU A 49 -3.83 -2.49 12.77
C LEU A 49 -3.85 -3.02 14.20
N ASN A 50 -2.91 -3.90 14.56
CA ASN A 50 -2.92 -4.70 15.80
C ASN A 50 -4.21 -5.52 15.97
N ARG A 51 -4.77 -6.01 14.87
CA ARG A 51 -5.97 -6.86 14.81
C ARG A 51 -6.00 -7.63 13.48
N GLU A 52 -6.63 -8.79 13.49
CA GLU A 52 -6.85 -9.59 12.28
C GLU A 52 -8.09 -9.09 11.53
N MET A 53 -7.87 -8.31 10.47
CA MET A 53 -8.91 -7.76 9.60
C MET A 53 -8.82 -8.33 8.19
N PHE A 54 -7.61 -8.61 7.73
CA PHE A 54 -7.33 -9.11 6.39
C PHE A 54 -6.99 -10.59 6.44
N LYS A 55 -7.50 -11.36 5.49
CA LYS A 55 -7.22 -12.80 5.38
C LYS A 55 -5.76 -13.01 4.98
N THR A 56 -5.09 -13.94 5.65
CA THR A 56 -3.67 -14.25 5.44
C THR A 56 -3.43 -15.64 4.86
N GLU A 57 -4.49 -16.37 4.51
CA GLU A 57 -4.39 -17.72 3.98
C GLU A 57 -3.99 -17.75 2.50
N ASP A 58 -3.24 -18.80 2.11
CA ASP A 58 -2.72 -19.02 0.75
C ASP A 58 -3.77 -19.31 -0.32
N ILE A 59 -5.04 -19.39 0.05
CA ILE A 59 -6.14 -19.65 -0.86
C ILE A 59 -6.61 -18.32 -1.44
N ARG A 60 -6.58 -18.21 -2.78
CA ARG A 60 -7.14 -17.10 -3.55
C ARG A 60 -8.57 -16.78 -3.11
N THR A 61 -8.74 -15.86 -2.20
CA THR A 61 -10.06 -15.48 -1.69
C THR A 61 -10.43 -14.02 -1.94
N THR A 62 -9.50 -13.22 -2.46
CA THR A 62 -9.75 -11.77 -2.60
C THR A 62 -10.00 -11.44 -4.07
N VAL A 63 -11.26 -11.40 -4.47
CA VAL A 63 -11.75 -10.88 -5.78
C VAL A 63 -11.93 -9.35 -5.69
N SER A 64 -11.86 -8.77 -4.48
CA SER A 64 -12.03 -7.34 -4.22
C SER A 64 -10.92 -6.82 -3.31
N CYS A 65 -10.59 -5.52 -3.42
CA CYS A 65 -9.74 -4.89 -2.43
C CYS A 65 -10.49 -4.79 -1.11
N ASP A 66 -9.91 -5.32 -0.03
CA ASP A 66 -10.47 -5.20 1.30
C ASP A 66 -9.99 -3.90 1.94
N GLU A 67 -10.89 -3.16 2.58
CA GLU A 67 -10.60 -1.89 3.24
C GLU A 67 -10.82 -1.97 4.75
N ALA A 68 -9.92 -1.37 5.50
CA ALA A 68 -10.06 -1.23 6.95
C ALA A 68 -9.68 0.18 7.42
N THR A 69 -10.53 0.78 8.25
CA THR A 69 -10.21 2.05 8.90
C THR A 69 -9.14 1.81 9.96
N TYR A 70 -8.04 2.54 9.86
CA TYR A 70 -6.94 2.51 10.82
C TYR A 70 -7.17 3.51 11.97
N LYS A 71 -7.19 4.78 11.67
CA LYS A 71 -7.47 5.90 12.59
C LYS A 71 -8.21 6.99 11.83
N ASP A 72 -9.22 7.58 12.43
CA ASP A 72 -9.99 8.67 11.82
C ASP A 72 -10.28 8.43 10.33
N ASN A 73 -9.64 9.23 9.47
CA ASN A 73 -9.83 9.21 8.02
C ASN A 73 -8.80 8.36 7.26
N VAL A 74 -7.99 7.54 7.95
CA VAL A 74 -6.97 6.70 7.30
C VAL A 74 -7.55 5.33 6.98
N ILE A 75 -7.53 4.98 5.71
CA ILE A 75 -8.03 3.72 5.18
C ILE A 75 -6.84 2.88 4.70
N PHE A 76 -6.65 1.72 5.29
CA PHE A 76 -5.75 0.70 4.75
C PHE A 76 -6.49 -0.13 3.72
N VAL A 77 -5.84 -0.36 2.58
CA VAL A 77 -6.39 -1.14 1.47
C VAL A 77 -5.49 -2.32 1.20
N ASP A 78 -6.02 -3.52 1.41
CA ASP A 78 -5.36 -4.77 1.01
C ASP A 78 -5.72 -5.08 -0.44
N THR A 79 -4.70 -5.21 -1.28
CA THR A 79 -4.89 -5.51 -2.69
C THR A 79 -4.59 -6.97 -2.99
N PRO A 80 -5.29 -7.59 -3.96
CA PRO A 80 -4.88 -8.87 -4.50
C PRO A 80 -3.42 -8.82 -4.95
N GLY A 81 -2.68 -9.92 -4.74
CA GLY A 81 -1.32 -10.04 -5.29
C GLY A 81 -1.36 -9.90 -6.81
N ILE A 82 -0.48 -9.08 -7.37
CA ILE A 82 -0.46 -8.78 -8.81
C ILE A 82 -0.10 -10.05 -9.60
N GLY A 83 -0.76 -10.26 -10.74
CA GLY A 83 -0.57 -11.44 -11.61
C GLY A 83 -1.56 -12.57 -11.37
N ALA A 84 -2.60 -12.34 -10.56
CA ALA A 84 -3.61 -13.36 -10.29
C ALA A 84 -4.61 -13.54 -11.46
N ASN A 85 -5.25 -12.44 -11.92
CA ASN A 85 -6.21 -12.42 -13.05
C ASN A 85 -6.39 -10.98 -13.56
N ALA A 86 -6.86 -10.80 -14.80
CA ALA A 86 -7.13 -9.49 -15.39
C ALA A 86 -8.20 -8.68 -14.65
N SER A 87 -9.19 -9.32 -13.99
CA SER A 87 -10.21 -8.66 -13.17
C SER A 87 -9.64 -8.13 -11.86
N ASP A 88 -8.73 -8.89 -11.25
CA ASP A 88 -8.07 -8.52 -10.00
C ASP A 88 -7.12 -7.33 -10.25
N ASP A 89 -6.43 -7.35 -11.39
CA ASP A 89 -5.58 -6.25 -11.83
C ASP A 89 -6.38 -4.93 -12.00
N ALA A 90 -7.57 -4.98 -12.59
CA ALA A 90 -8.41 -3.80 -12.77
C ALA A 90 -8.92 -3.22 -11.44
N THR A 91 -9.20 -4.08 -10.46
CA THR A 91 -9.64 -3.66 -9.11
C THR A 91 -8.47 -3.06 -8.33
N ALA A 92 -7.32 -3.70 -8.36
CA ALA A 92 -6.09 -3.20 -7.75
C ALA A 92 -5.66 -1.85 -8.35
N LEU A 93 -5.75 -1.68 -9.68
CA LEU A 93 -5.43 -0.41 -10.35
C LEU A 93 -6.29 0.76 -9.87
N LYS A 94 -7.57 0.53 -9.57
CA LYS A 94 -8.43 1.57 -8.99
C LYS A 94 -7.98 1.98 -7.58
N ALA A 95 -7.54 1.02 -6.77
CA ALA A 95 -7.00 1.29 -5.45
C ALA A 95 -5.68 2.08 -5.55
N TYR A 96 -4.78 1.71 -6.44
CA TYR A 96 -3.50 2.40 -6.63
C TYR A 96 -3.67 3.85 -7.12
N LYS A 97 -4.62 4.13 -8.02
CA LYS A 97 -4.91 5.49 -8.50
C LYS A 97 -5.31 6.47 -7.41
N ARG A 98 -5.95 5.99 -6.35
CA ARG A 98 -6.37 6.83 -5.21
C ARG A 98 -5.41 6.79 -4.02
N ALA A 99 -4.29 6.06 -4.15
CA ALA A 99 -3.33 5.90 -3.07
C ALA A 99 -2.62 7.22 -2.75
N ASP A 100 -2.63 7.60 -1.47
CA ASP A 100 -1.82 8.68 -0.93
C ASP A 100 -0.46 8.17 -0.45
N LEU A 101 -0.40 6.88 -0.07
CA LEU A 101 0.83 6.16 0.25
C LEU A 101 0.73 4.73 -0.29
N ILE A 102 1.77 4.27 -0.99
CA ILE A 102 1.90 2.91 -1.50
C ILE A 102 2.98 2.20 -0.71
N LEU A 103 2.60 1.11 -0.03
CA LEU A 103 3.53 0.21 0.64
C LEU A 103 3.82 -0.97 -0.30
N PHE A 104 4.93 -0.91 -1.03
CA PHE A 104 5.35 -2.00 -1.90
C PHE A 104 6.07 -3.06 -1.06
N VAL A 105 5.43 -4.23 -0.94
CA VAL A 105 5.89 -5.30 -0.04
C VAL A 105 6.66 -6.35 -0.82
N HIS A 106 7.91 -6.53 -0.47
CA HIS A 106 8.82 -7.51 -1.05
C HIS A 106 9.31 -8.49 0.02
N ASN A 107 9.44 -9.76 -0.37
CA ASN A 107 10.03 -10.79 0.47
C ASN A 107 11.48 -11.07 0.05
N PRO A 108 12.49 -10.60 0.77
CA PRO A 108 13.89 -10.80 0.40
C PRO A 108 14.37 -12.27 0.50
N SER A 109 13.57 -13.18 1.07
CA SER A 109 13.90 -14.61 1.07
C SER A 109 13.88 -15.22 -0.34
N VAL A 110 13.23 -14.56 -1.30
CA VAL A 110 13.24 -14.96 -2.73
C VAL A 110 14.30 -14.23 -3.54
N GLY A 111 15.16 -13.43 -2.90
CA GLY A 111 16.21 -12.63 -3.53
C GLY A 111 15.77 -11.20 -3.82
N GLU A 112 16.27 -10.65 -4.91
CA GLU A 112 15.96 -9.30 -5.41
C GLU A 112 14.58 -9.23 -6.07
N LEU A 113 14.17 -8.03 -6.51
CA LEU A 113 12.94 -7.88 -7.28
C LEU A 113 12.99 -8.70 -8.57
N HIS A 114 12.00 -9.57 -8.75
CA HIS A 114 11.80 -10.26 -10.03
C HIS A 114 11.28 -9.31 -11.11
N ASP A 115 11.50 -9.65 -12.38
CA ASP A 115 11.04 -8.83 -13.52
C ASP A 115 9.53 -8.53 -13.49
N LEU A 116 8.73 -9.43 -12.91
CA LEU A 116 7.31 -9.19 -12.72
C LEU A 116 7.06 -8.02 -11.74
N GLU A 117 7.80 -7.94 -10.63
CA GLU A 117 7.68 -6.87 -9.65
C GLU A 117 8.15 -5.54 -10.23
N VAL A 118 9.24 -5.55 -10.99
CA VAL A 118 9.75 -4.37 -11.68
C VAL A 118 8.74 -3.85 -12.71
N ARG A 119 8.17 -4.74 -13.54
CA ARG A 119 7.08 -4.36 -14.46
C ARG A 119 5.85 -3.81 -13.74
N GLN A 120 5.56 -4.33 -12.56
CA GLN A 120 4.46 -3.82 -11.72
C GLN A 120 4.74 -2.40 -11.26
N ILE A 121 5.94 -2.14 -10.75
CA ILE A 121 6.34 -0.79 -10.35
C ILE A 121 6.23 0.16 -11.54
N GLY A 122 6.67 -0.24 -12.74
CA GLY A 122 6.48 0.54 -13.96
C GLY A 122 5.01 0.88 -14.23
N LYS A 123 4.11 -0.12 -14.16
CA LYS A 123 2.66 0.11 -14.31
C LYS A 123 2.09 1.02 -13.23
N LEU A 124 2.62 0.95 -12.00
CA LEU A 124 2.20 1.85 -10.92
C LEU A 124 2.65 3.29 -11.21
N ILE A 125 3.86 3.49 -11.70
CA ILE A 125 4.38 4.81 -12.10
C ILE A 125 3.46 5.45 -13.15
N ASP A 126 3.02 4.68 -14.15
CA ASP A 126 2.14 5.13 -15.24
C ASP A 126 0.74 5.60 -14.77
N LEU A 127 0.36 5.31 -13.51
CA LEU A 127 -0.91 5.78 -12.93
C LEU A 127 -0.85 7.22 -12.41
N PHE A 128 0.33 7.79 -12.28
CA PHE A 128 0.56 9.12 -11.73
C PHE A 128 0.94 10.11 -12.83
N PRO A 129 0.70 11.42 -12.62
CA PRO A 129 1.02 12.45 -13.62
C PRO A 129 2.49 12.46 -14.05
N ASP A 130 3.38 12.15 -13.11
CA ASP A 130 4.81 11.97 -13.36
C ASP A 130 5.44 11.02 -12.32
N SER A 131 6.64 10.56 -12.60
CA SER A 131 7.36 9.63 -11.73
C SER A 131 7.71 10.24 -10.36
N LYS A 132 7.89 11.56 -10.25
CA LYS A 132 8.21 12.23 -8.98
C LYS A 132 7.03 12.16 -8.02
N GLU A 133 5.80 12.33 -8.52
CA GLU A 133 4.59 12.19 -7.71
C GLU A 133 4.40 10.74 -7.21
N PHE A 134 4.75 9.75 -8.02
CA PHE A 134 4.75 8.36 -7.60
C PHE A 134 5.79 8.12 -6.47
N TRP A 135 7.06 8.52 -6.67
CA TRP A 135 8.13 8.26 -5.70
C TRP A 135 7.91 8.96 -4.35
N LYS A 136 7.21 10.10 -4.33
CA LYS A 136 6.79 10.74 -3.07
C LYS A 136 5.81 9.91 -2.24
N ARG A 137 5.08 9.02 -2.89
CA ARG A 137 4.07 8.16 -2.28
C ARG A 137 4.52 6.71 -2.11
N PHE A 138 5.68 6.38 -2.66
CA PHE A 138 6.22 5.02 -2.62
C PHE A 138 7.05 4.79 -1.36
N CYS A 139 6.86 3.58 -0.77
CA CYS A 139 7.64 3.08 0.34
C CYS A 139 7.91 1.60 0.12
N LEU A 140 9.16 1.18 0.10
CA LEU A 140 9.54 -0.23 0.03
C LEU A 140 9.49 -0.84 1.43
N VAL A 141 8.77 -1.96 1.56
CA VAL A 141 8.71 -2.73 2.81
C VAL A 141 9.26 -4.13 2.56
N MET A 142 10.41 -4.44 3.14
CA MET A 142 11.02 -5.75 3.09
C MET A 142 10.55 -6.57 4.29
N THR A 143 9.88 -7.68 4.03
CA THR A 143 9.38 -8.61 5.07
C THR A 143 10.46 -9.61 5.50
N TYR A 144 10.13 -10.56 6.39
CA TYR A 144 11.02 -11.64 6.83
C TYR A 144 12.37 -11.18 7.40
N LYS A 145 12.40 -10.04 8.09
CA LYS A 145 13.62 -9.51 8.75
C LYS A 145 14.34 -10.54 9.62
N GLU A 146 13.62 -11.50 10.21
CA GLU A 146 14.17 -12.60 10.99
C GLU A 146 15.00 -13.60 10.19
N GLY A 147 14.82 -13.66 8.88
CA GLY A 147 15.56 -14.53 7.96
C GLY A 147 16.96 -14.02 7.60
N ASP A 148 17.30 -12.78 7.98
CA ASP A 148 18.56 -12.14 7.64
C ASP A 148 19.70 -12.63 8.55
N LYS A 149 20.18 -13.85 8.28
CA LYS A 149 21.24 -14.48 9.09
C LYS A 149 22.66 -13.98 8.79
N ASN A 150 22.90 -13.42 7.59
CA ASN A 150 24.23 -13.05 7.09
C ASN A 150 24.26 -11.61 6.53
N GLN A 151 23.39 -10.72 7.00
CA GLN A 151 23.24 -9.36 6.44
C GLN A 151 22.98 -9.35 4.91
N SER A 152 22.48 -10.45 4.37
CA SER A 152 22.15 -10.57 2.95
C SER A 152 21.07 -9.59 2.52
N HIS A 153 20.19 -9.18 3.45
CA HIS A 153 19.16 -8.19 3.19
C HIS A 153 19.73 -6.79 2.91
N ASP A 154 20.93 -6.46 3.39
CA ASP A 154 21.61 -5.18 3.06
C ASP A 154 21.98 -5.15 1.57
N LEU A 155 22.59 -6.22 1.08
CA LEU A 155 22.95 -6.35 -0.33
C LEU A 155 21.71 -6.40 -1.22
N ILE A 156 20.69 -7.17 -0.84
CA ILE A 156 19.43 -7.24 -1.58
C ILE A 156 18.79 -5.86 -1.66
N GLN A 157 18.74 -5.11 -0.56
CA GLN A 157 18.20 -3.75 -0.55
C GLN A 157 18.99 -2.84 -1.51
N GLN A 158 20.31 -2.84 -1.41
CA GLN A 158 21.17 -2.04 -2.29
C GLN A 158 20.91 -2.36 -3.76
N ASN A 159 20.87 -3.64 -4.12
CA ASN A 159 20.61 -4.07 -5.51
C ASN A 159 19.21 -3.65 -5.99
N ILE A 160 18.19 -3.68 -5.11
CA ILE A 160 16.85 -3.18 -5.42
C ILE A 160 16.89 -1.67 -5.67
N GLU A 161 17.52 -0.90 -4.80
CA GLU A 161 17.64 0.57 -4.93
C GLU A 161 18.38 0.94 -6.22
N GLU A 162 19.50 0.27 -6.53
CA GLU A 162 20.27 0.46 -7.77
C GLU A 162 19.43 0.13 -9.01
N ARG A 163 18.70 -1.00 -8.98
CA ARG A 163 17.83 -1.40 -10.09
C ARG A 163 16.72 -0.39 -10.33
N LEU A 164 16.02 0.03 -9.30
CA LEU A 164 14.94 1.02 -9.42
C LEU A 164 15.46 2.40 -9.86
N SER A 165 16.67 2.78 -9.39
CA SER A 165 17.32 4.00 -9.85
C SER A 165 17.68 3.93 -11.34
N LYS A 166 18.22 2.79 -11.80
CA LYS A 166 18.61 2.58 -13.20
C LYS A 166 17.41 2.55 -14.15
N GLU A 167 16.35 1.82 -13.77
CA GLU A 167 15.20 1.61 -14.65
C GLU A 167 14.18 2.76 -14.62
N PHE A 168 14.01 3.42 -13.47
CA PHE A 168 12.95 4.42 -13.28
C PHE A 168 13.42 5.75 -12.71
N HIS A 169 14.74 5.97 -12.62
CA HIS A 169 15.34 7.16 -12.00
C HIS A 169 14.84 7.40 -10.57
N ALA A 170 14.55 6.32 -9.85
CA ALA A 170 14.07 6.36 -8.48
C ALA A 170 15.17 6.89 -7.55
N THR A 171 14.81 7.82 -6.67
CA THR A 171 15.71 8.35 -5.64
C THR A 171 14.97 8.65 -4.35
N GLY A 172 15.62 8.35 -3.22
CA GLY A 172 15.19 8.86 -1.91
C GLY A 172 13.87 8.32 -1.38
N PHE A 173 13.39 7.15 -1.85
CA PHE A 173 12.22 6.50 -1.26
C PHE A 173 12.59 5.80 0.06
N PRO A 174 11.69 5.79 1.04
CA PRO A 174 11.94 5.11 2.31
C PRO A 174 11.89 3.59 2.16
N VAL A 175 12.76 2.91 2.93
CA VAL A 175 12.81 1.45 3.01
C VAL A 175 12.66 1.01 4.46
N PHE A 176 11.76 0.06 4.71
CA PHE A 176 11.57 -0.54 6.03
C PHE A 176 11.75 -2.04 5.97
N ARG A 177 12.43 -2.60 6.97
CA ARG A 177 12.57 -4.05 7.15
C ARG A 177 11.74 -4.48 8.34
N ILE A 178 10.80 -5.37 8.11
CA ILE A 178 9.83 -5.79 9.12
C ILE A 178 9.81 -7.31 9.31
N SER A 179 9.38 -7.72 10.48
CA SER A 179 9.03 -9.10 10.81
C SER A 179 7.63 -9.16 11.39
N ASN A 180 6.67 -9.58 10.60
CA ASN A 180 5.31 -9.82 11.05
C ASN A 180 5.27 -10.88 12.16
N THR A 181 6.06 -11.95 11.99
CA THR A 181 6.16 -13.06 12.95
C THR A 181 6.66 -12.60 14.32
N ARG A 182 7.74 -11.79 14.36
CA ARG A 182 8.26 -11.24 15.63
C ARG A 182 7.24 -10.32 16.29
N TYR A 183 6.58 -9.47 15.50
CA TYR A 183 5.57 -8.56 16.01
C TYR A 183 4.41 -9.32 16.65
N GLN A 184 3.80 -10.25 15.92
CA GLN A 184 2.67 -11.06 16.37
C GLN A 184 3.03 -11.88 17.61
N LYS A 185 4.20 -12.56 17.61
CA LYS A 185 4.70 -13.30 18.75
C LYS A 185 4.93 -12.38 19.95
N GLY A 186 5.59 -11.23 19.74
CA GLY A 186 5.85 -10.26 20.79
C GLY A 186 4.57 -9.70 21.41
N THR A 187 3.58 -9.40 20.61
CA THR A 187 2.26 -8.92 21.07
C THR A 187 1.53 -10.02 21.86
N ARG A 188 1.44 -11.24 21.33
CA ARG A 188 0.75 -12.35 21.97
C ARG A 188 1.40 -12.76 23.32
N GLU A 189 2.74 -12.76 23.38
CA GLU A 189 3.51 -13.17 24.54
C GLU A 189 3.91 -11.98 25.45
N ASN A 190 3.42 -10.78 25.16
CA ASN A 190 3.77 -9.53 25.86
C ASN A 190 5.29 -9.26 25.95
N LYS A 191 6.02 -9.62 24.90
CA LYS A 191 7.49 -9.46 24.80
C LYS A 191 7.83 -8.16 24.06
N LYS A 192 7.95 -7.04 24.81
CA LYS A 192 8.22 -5.70 24.25
C LYS A 192 9.45 -5.66 23.33
N ASN A 193 10.53 -6.39 23.66
CA ASN A 193 11.75 -6.42 22.85
C ASN A 193 11.50 -7.03 21.45
N LEU A 194 10.68 -8.06 21.35
CA LEU A 194 10.32 -8.63 20.04
C LEU A 194 9.51 -7.66 19.21
N VAL A 195 8.57 -6.95 19.86
CA VAL A 195 7.78 -5.90 19.19
C VAL A 195 8.69 -4.79 18.68
N ALA A 196 9.59 -4.27 19.52
CA ALA A 196 10.53 -3.22 19.13
C ALA A 196 11.45 -3.65 17.97
N GLN A 197 11.97 -4.88 18.03
CA GLN A 197 12.89 -5.40 16.99
C GLN A 197 12.18 -5.80 15.69
N SER A 198 10.85 -5.78 15.65
CA SER A 198 10.07 -6.21 14.48
C SER A 198 10.11 -5.23 13.31
N GLY A 199 10.47 -3.97 13.52
CA GLY A 199 10.37 -2.89 12.52
C GLY A 199 8.94 -2.37 12.28
N ILE A 200 7.92 -3.03 12.83
CA ILE A 200 6.51 -2.57 12.70
C ILE A 200 6.27 -1.22 13.41
N PRO A 201 6.79 -0.96 14.61
CA PRO A 201 6.64 0.35 15.25
C PRO A 201 7.25 1.49 14.44
N GLU A 202 8.39 1.29 13.81
CA GLU A 202 9.08 2.26 12.97
C GLU A 202 8.26 2.56 11.70
N LEU A 203 7.77 1.51 11.01
CA LEU A 203 6.90 1.66 9.85
C LEU A 203 5.60 2.38 10.22
N ARG A 204 5.00 2.05 11.37
CA ARG A 204 3.79 2.72 11.87
C ARG A 204 4.04 4.21 12.11
N THR A 205 5.14 4.55 12.77
CA THR A 205 5.53 5.95 13.01
C THR A 205 5.74 6.72 11.71
N TYR A 206 6.34 6.09 10.70
CA TYR A 206 6.51 6.69 9.38
C TYR A 206 5.16 6.95 8.70
N ILE A 207 4.25 5.97 8.72
CA ILE A 207 2.90 6.12 8.14
C ILE A 207 2.16 7.27 8.83
N GLU A 208 2.16 7.33 10.17
CA GLU A 208 1.49 8.37 10.94
C GLU A 208 2.03 9.77 10.62
N LYS A 209 3.35 9.94 10.57
CA LYS A 209 3.97 11.21 10.17
C LYS A 209 3.62 11.62 8.74
N THR A 210 3.56 10.66 7.81
CA THR A 210 3.18 10.91 6.42
C THR A 210 1.72 11.33 6.33
N VAL A 211 0.84 10.65 7.04
CA VAL A 211 -0.59 11.00 7.16
C VAL A 211 -0.79 12.41 7.71
N ASP A 212 -0.10 12.77 8.80
CA ASP A 212 -0.20 14.10 9.39
C ASP A 212 0.26 15.20 8.41
N LYS A 213 1.33 14.93 7.66
CA LYS A 213 1.79 15.84 6.61
C LYS A 213 0.74 16.01 5.50
N LEU A 214 0.12 14.93 5.04
CA LEU A 214 -0.93 14.94 4.02
C LEU A 214 -2.18 15.69 4.51
N LYS A 215 -2.62 15.47 5.75
CA LYS A 215 -3.72 16.21 6.37
C LYS A 215 -3.44 17.72 6.36
N ASN A 216 -2.27 18.13 6.79
CA ASN A 216 -1.89 19.53 6.82
C ASN A 216 -1.88 20.18 5.42
N GLN A 217 -1.46 19.44 4.39
CA GLN A 217 -1.50 19.92 3.01
C GLN A 217 -2.92 20.14 2.49
N GLN A 218 -3.87 19.25 2.82
CA GLN A 218 -5.28 19.40 2.46
C GLN A 218 -5.92 20.65 3.09
N PHE A 219 -5.52 21.02 4.32
CA PHE A 219 -6.02 22.24 4.99
C PHE A 219 -5.39 23.53 4.46
N THR A 220 -4.24 23.49 3.81
CA THR A 220 -3.55 24.69 3.29
C THR A 220 -4.02 25.08 1.89
N THR A 221 -4.82 24.24 1.23
CA THR A 221 -5.29 24.45 -0.16
C THR A 221 -6.70 25.08 -0.20
N PHE A 222 -7.26 25.44 0.94
CA PHE A 222 -8.51 26.20 1.12
C PHE A 222 -8.19 27.58 1.70
#